data_3cfd78c321520f09f208aa5e1ca370b0
#
_entry.id   3cfd78c321520f09f208aa5e1ca370b0
#
_cell.length_a   1.000
_cell.length_b   1.000
_cell.length_c   1.000
_cell.angle_alpha   90.00
_cell.angle_beta   90.00
_cell.angle_gamma   90.00
#
_symmetry.space_group_name_H-M   'P 1'
#
loop_
_entity.id
_entity.type
_entity.pdbx_description
1 polymer ?
#
loop_
_entity_poly.entity_id
_entity_poly.type
_entity_poly.pdbx_seq_one_letter_code
_entity_poly.pdbx_strand_id
1 'polypeptide(L)'
;MKMNILFWLKYIATFVCILLLAIYTYIKSHLFGNKKRTPPLHNRNSKIAIVGGGIGGVGAAYALLRSGYTNVTIYEARDKLGGNAKTHVWQTNNKSITTGLSVLAWPEIFRNYIHLLNELNIKTAIVELPFFIHNKEENTIFAHGKQHINAQQYNNDLKRWIRMVNTVKYVSTFFNGREISLYHFSLLNPFNYISMKLLSFLFGISNRFWNNVVVPMYASTFLSTKLSFIPSSILPIVDSLISLEPNRIPTMQTWLQTSTDVFDKMTKGAIIKTNSQVKCVHIKRNKHNQIMISINDDNIIYDRIIFACDSHATINALNTGSTKVSLLLKIMLSNVTYSDDEDLNLLDGIIHRDINILPMKYADELRKNYANYIDVKYDKKNKTFYHYNTFILSSWLPNVKAMLEDNQLEHNKMEPMLVTYAPYDQSAPKIDEKKIYGKVDNRRAHPSLSLRNQTISLLTRLVQGENGMYFCANSVTPANGHDLSLISGFAVAQLIGAEYPFSDDLDALRDFNRFKRMCIN
;
A
#
# COMPACT_ATOMS: atom_id res chain seq x y z
N MET A 1 17.47 25.50 -1.82
CA MET A 1 16.41 24.75 -1.13
C MET A 1 15.98 25.58 0.10
N LYS A 2 15.01 26.47 -0.05
CA LYS A 2 14.39 27.14 1.11
C LYS A 2 13.45 26.11 1.74
N MET A 3 13.93 25.46 2.78
CA MET A 3 13.11 24.61 3.63
C MET A 3 12.04 25.51 4.27
N ASN A 4 10.78 25.24 4.01
CA ASN A 4 9.69 26.05 4.56
C ASN A 4 9.57 25.74 6.07
N ILE A 5 10.28 26.53 6.89
CA ILE A 5 10.33 26.39 8.35
C ILE A 5 8.92 26.31 8.95
N LEU A 6 7.97 27.06 8.38
CA LEU A 6 6.58 27.06 8.81
C LEU A 6 5.91 25.69 8.61
N PHE A 7 6.24 24.97 7.53
CA PHE A 7 5.76 23.61 7.29
C PHE A 7 6.27 22.64 8.37
N TRP A 8 7.56 22.72 8.70
CA TRP A 8 8.16 21.87 9.73
C TRP A 8 7.61 22.19 11.13
N LEU A 9 7.41 23.45 11.45
CA LEU A 9 6.80 23.85 12.71
C LEU A 9 5.37 23.34 12.84
N LYS A 10 4.55 23.44 11.79
CA LYS A 10 3.20 22.85 11.77
C LYS A 10 3.23 21.33 11.89
N TYR A 11 4.15 20.67 11.20
CA TYR A 11 4.31 19.20 11.25
C TYR A 11 4.67 18.73 12.66
N ILE A 12 5.68 19.36 13.29
CA ILE A 12 6.11 19.04 14.65
C ILE A 12 4.98 19.34 15.65
N ALA A 13 4.34 20.51 15.55
CA ALA A 13 3.23 20.88 16.43
C ALA A 13 2.08 19.89 16.36
N THR A 14 1.67 19.47 15.13
CA THR A 14 0.62 18.46 14.96
C THR A 14 1.03 17.11 15.56
N PHE A 15 2.28 16.69 15.34
CA PHE A 15 2.82 15.46 15.91
C PHE A 15 2.81 15.49 17.44
N VAL A 16 3.30 16.57 18.05
CA VAL A 16 3.29 16.76 19.51
C VAL A 16 1.86 16.76 20.05
N CYS A 17 0.92 17.45 19.40
CA CYS A 17 -0.48 17.44 19.79
C CYS A 17 -1.10 16.04 19.77
N ILE A 18 -0.84 15.25 18.70
CA ILE A 18 -1.30 13.86 18.59
C ILE A 18 -0.73 13.02 19.75
N LEU A 19 0.56 13.16 20.02
CA LEU A 19 1.24 12.41 21.08
C LEU A 19 0.70 12.79 22.48
N LEU A 20 0.57 14.08 22.77
CA LEU A 20 0.01 14.57 24.04
C LEU A 20 -1.44 14.10 24.24
N LEU A 21 -2.25 14.15 23.21
CA LEU A 21 -3.63 13.68 23.26
C LEU A 21 -3.70 12.17 23.47
N ALA A 22 -2.79 11.41 22.87
CA ALA A 22 -2.68 9.98 23.09
C ALA A 22 -2.28 9.66 24.54
N ILE A 23 -1.27 10.36 25.07
CA ILE A 23 -0.86 10.23 26.48
C ILE A 23 -2.02 10.58 27.40
N TYR A 24 -2.70 11.70 27.15
CA TYR A 24 -3.89 12.09 27.92
C TYR A 24 -4.98 11.02 27.87
N THR A 25 -5.27 10.49 26.68
CA THR A 25 -6.30 9.46 26.51
C THR A 25 -5.91 8.16 27.21
N TYR A 26 -4.63 7.78 27.14
CA TYR A 26 -4.07 6.62 27.82
C TYR A 26 -4.17 6.78 29.35
N ILE A 27 -3.70 7.91 29.90
CA ILE A 27 -3.77 8.24 31.34
C ILE A 27 -5.22 8.25 31.80
N LYS A 28 -6.11 8.94 31.06
CA LYS A 28 -7.52 9.00 31.38
C LYS A 28 -8.17 7.63 31.41
N SER A 29 -7.83 6.75 30.47
CA SER A 29 -8.37 5.39 30.42
C SER A 29 -7.89 4.53 31.59
N HIS A 30 -6.67 4.74 32.10
CA HIS A 30 -6.09 4.01 33.20
C HIS A 30 -6.54 4.53 34.59
N LEU A 31 -6.64 5.87 34.73
CA LEU A 31 -6.97 6.49 36.01
C LEU A 31 -8.48 6.57 36.29
N PHE A 32 -9.30 6.74 35.26
CA PHE A 32 -10.74 6.98 35.42
C PHE A 32 -11.62 5.84 34.87
N GLY A 33 -11.03 4.69 34.65
CA GLY A 33 -11.73 3.52 34.11
C GLY A 33 -11.84 3.60 32.57
N ASN A 34 -11.49 2.53 31.92
CA ASN A 34 -11.61 2.41 30.47
C ASN A 34 -13.05 2.74 30.04
N LYS A 35 -13.21 3.62 29.06
CA LYS A 35 -14.33 3.46 28.13
C LYS A 35 -14.18 2.06 27.60
N LYS A 36 -14.97 1.11 28.17
CA LYS A 36 -14.85 -0.32 27.87
C LYS A 36 -14.90 -0.46 26.37
N ARG A 37 -13.85 -1.01 25.77
CA ARG A 37 -13.93 -1.51 24.39
C ARG A 37 -15.21 -2.31 24.30
N THR A 38 -15.93 -2.15 23.22
CA THR A 38 -17.13 -2.96 23.00
C THR A 38 -16.72 -4.44 23.09
N PRO A 39 -17.38 -5.25 23.93
CA PRO A 39 -16.98 -6.63 24.14
C PRO A 39 -17.12 -7.44 22.85
N PRO A 40 -16.36 -8.54 22.69
CA PRO A 40 -16.51 -9.44 21.57
C PRO A 40 -17.95 -9.94 21.43
N LEU A 41 -18.35 -10.27 20.21
CA LEU A 41 -19.64 -10.88 19.93
C LEU A 41 -19.55 -12.40 20.09
N HIS A 42 -20.39 -12.95 20.92
CA HIS A 42 -20.52 -14.41 21.08
C HIS A 42 -21.56 -15.01 20.12
N ASN A 43 -22.57 -14.21 19.75
CA ASN A 43 -23.60 -14.65 18.81
C ASN A 43 -23.07 -14.57 17.36
N ARG A 44 -22.94 -15.72 16.73
CA ARG A 44 -22.46 -15.84 15.33
C ARG A 44 -23.46 -15.32 14.30
N ASN A 45 -24.71 -15.10 14.70
CA ASN A 45 -25.75 -14.47 13.86
C ASN A 45 -25.76 -12.93 13.97
N SER A 46 -24.85 -12.34 14.73
CA SER A 46 -24.72 -10.87 14.82
C SER A 46 -24.45 -10.27 13.45
N LYS A 47 -25.05 -9.12 13.19
CA LYS A 47 -24.92 -8.41 11.91
C LYS A 47 -23.69 -7.50 11.93
N ILE A 48 -22.76 -7.72 11.03
CA ILE A 48 -21.51 -6.98 10.93
C ILE A 48 -21.44 -6.32 9.58
N ALA A 49 -21.28 -5.00 9.57
CA ALA A 49 -21.03 -4.22 8.36
C ALA A 49 -19.55 -3.98 8.15
N ILE A 50 -19.07 -4.08 6.92
CA ILE A 50 -17.72 -3.76 6.49
C ILE A 50 -17.81 -2.71 5.39
N VAL A 51 -17.14 -1.57 5.57
CA VAL A 51 -17.12 -0.46 4.61
C VAL A 51 -15.79 -0.45 3.90
N GLY A 52 -15.80 -0.86 2.64
CA GLY A 52 -14.64 -1.02 1.76
C GLY A 52 -14.30 -2.48 1.46
N GLY A 53 -14.34 -2.80 0.18
CA GLY A 53 -14.10 -4.15 -0.37
C GLY A 53 -12.65 -4.38 -0.82
N GLY A 54 -11.68 -3.64 -0.27
CA GLY A 54 -10.26 -3.91 -0.45
C GLY A 54 -9.79 -5.08 0.43
N ILE A 55 -8.51 -5.50 0.29
CA ILE A 55 -7.96 -6.68 0.97
C ILE A 55 -8.11 -6.62 2.50
N GLY A 56 -8.07 -5.44 3.12
CA GLY A 56 -8.28 -5.31 4.57
C GLY A 56 -9.71 -5.63 4.99
N GLY A 57 -10.71 -5.10 4.27
CA GLY A 57 -12.12 -5.37 4.54
C GLY A 57 -12.51 -6.81 4.21
N VAL A 58 -12.04 -7.31 3.06
CA VAL A 58 -12.26 -8.71 2.65
C VAL A 58 -11.54 -9.68 3.58
N GLY A 59 -10.34 -9.32 4.08
CA GLY A 59 -9.65 -10.08 5.12
C GLY A 59 -10.46 -10.18 6.42
N ALA A 60 -11.04 -9.07 6.86
CA ALA A 60 -11.93 -9.09 8.04
C ALA A 60 -13.15 -9.98 7.81
N ALA A 61 -13.79 -9.89 6.62
CA ALA A 61 -14.91 -10.76 6.26
C ALA A 61 -14.50 -12.23 6.29
N TYR A 62 -13.36 -12.58 5.66
CA TYR A 62 -12.83 -13.93 5.62
C TYR A 62 -12.64 -14.55 7.01
N ALA A 63 -11.97 -13.82 7.92
CA ALA A 63 -11.75 -14.28 9.28
C ALA A 63 -13.08 -14.46 10.06
N LEU A 64 -14.03 -13.55 9.90
CA LEU A 64 -15.35 -13.64 10.51
C LEU A 64 -16.13 -14.86 9.99
N LEU A 65 -16.20 -15.04 8.67
CA LEU A 65 -16.90 -16.17 8.04
C LEU A 65 -16.31 -17.52 8.46
N ARG A 66 -14.97 -17.65 8.46
CA ARG A 66 -14.30 -18.86 8.97
C ARG A 66 -14.60 -19.16 10.43
N SER A 67 -14.83 -18.11 11.21
CA SER A 67 -15.20 -18.24 12.61
C SER A 67 -16.70 -18.46 12.85
N GLY A 68 -17.47 -18.70 11.76
CA GLY A 68 -18.88 -19.07 11.82
C GLY A 68 -19.86 -17.88 11.86
N TYR A 69 -19.41 -16.64 11.67
CA TYR A 69 -20.34 -15.51 11.52
C TYR A 69 -21.09 -15.61 10.18
N THR A 70 -22.42 -15.49 10.21
CA THR A 70 -23.28 -15.71 9.04
C THR A 70 -23.82 -14.43 8.42
N ASN A 71 -23.84 -13.31 9.16
CA ASN A 71 -24.42 -12.04 8.73
C ASN A 71 -23.35 -10.96 8.54
N VAL A 72 -22.42 -11.19 7.60
CA VAL A 72 -21.36 -10.26 7.24
C VAL A 72 -21.73 -9.58 5.93
N THR A 73 -21.86 -8.24 5.95
CA THR A 73 -22.20 -7.43 4.76
C THR A 73 -21.04 -6.51 4.41
N ILE A 74 -20.58 -6.56 3.16
CA ILE A 74 -19.53 -5.69 2.61
C ILE A 74 -20.19 -4.62 1.73
N TYR A 75 -19.93 -3.35 2.02
CA TYR A 75 -20.30 -2.19 1.20
C TYR A 75 -19.08 -1.72 0.41
N GLU A 76 -19.17 -1.77 -0.90
CA GLU A 76 -18.14 -1.28 -1.82
C GLU A 76 -18.71 -0.18 -2.71
N ALA A 77 -17.98 0.94 -2.79
CA ALA A 77 -18.42 2.10 -3.58
C ALA A 77 -18.31 1.86 -5.10
N ARG A 78 -17.39 0.98 -5.51
CA ARG A 78 -17.14 0.63 -6.90
C ARG A 78 -17.99 -0.56 -7.34
N ASP A 79 -17.94 -0.87 -8.62
CA ASP A 79 -18.66 -2.00 -9.25
C ASP A 79 -18.12 -3.37 -8.85
N LYS A 80 -16.88 -3.45 -8.33
CA LYS A 80 -16.19 -4.70 -7.97
C LYS A 80 -15.38 -4.55 -6.69
N LEU A 81 -15.22 -5.66 -5.97
CA LEU A 81 -14.26 -5.78 -4.89
C LEU A 81 -12.83 -5.73 -5.44
N GLY A 82 -11.85 -5.49 -4.56
CA GLY A 82 -10.43 -5.55 -4.90
C GLY A 82 -9.65 -4.32 -4.45
N GLY A 83 -10.30 -3.17 -4.26
CA GLY A 83 -9.59 -1.95 -3.89
C GLY A 83 -8.47 -1.63 -4.90
N ASN A 84 -7.21 -1.55 -4.44
CA ASN A 84 -6.06 -1.32 -5.30
C ASN A 84 -5.62 -2.56 -6.09
N ALA A 85 -6.01 -3.76 -5.66
CA ALA A 85 -5.66 -5.02 -6.30
C ALA A 85 -6.68 -5.49 -7.35
N LYS A 86 -7.63 -4.62 -7.73
CA LYS A 86 -8.67 -5.00 -8.68
C LYS A 86 -8.11 -5.45 -10.02
N THR A 87 -8.75 -6.44 -10.61
CA THR A 87 -8.47 -6.91 -11.96
C THR A 87 -9.14 -6.01 -12.99
N HIS A 88 -8.39 -5.62 -14.00
CA HIS A 88 -8.88 -4.90 -15.18
C HIS A 88 -8.97 -5.85 -16.37
N VAL A 89 -9.99 -5.66 -17.18
CA VAL A 89 -10.24 -6.46 -18.39
C VAL A 89 -10.06 -5.55 -19.61
N TRP A 90 -9.18 -5.96 -20.51
CA TRP A 90 -8.89 -5.29 -21.76
C TRP A 90 -9.54 -6.02 -22.90
N GLN A 91 -10.23 -5.31 -23.77
CA GLN A 91 -10.78 -5.88 -24.99
C GLN A 91 -9.74 -5.75 -26.11
N THR A 92 -9.35 -6.85 -26.68
CA THR A 92 -8.66 -6.94 -27.98
C THR A 92 -9.67 -7.31 -29.06
N ASN A 93 -9.31 -7.23 -30.33
CA ASN A 93 -10.23 -7.49 -31.44
C ASN A 93 -10.93 -8.86 -31.35
N ASN A 94 -10.36 -9.85 -30.67
CA ASN A 94 -10.92 -11.21 -30.62
C ASN A 94 -10.95 -11.83 -29.23
N LYS A 95 -10.31 -11.26 -28.21
CA LYS A 95 -10.22 -11.83 -26.85
C LYS A 95 -10.03 -10.74 -25.80
N SER A 96 -10.32 -11.08 -24.54
CA SER A 96 -10.06 -10.21 -23.40
C SER A 96 -8.76 -10.61 -22.68
N ILE A 97 -7.97 -9.63 -22.31
CA ILE A 97 -6.77 -9.79 -21.47
C ILE A 97 -7.08 -9.21 -20.10
N THR A 98 -6.72 -9.94 -19.05
CA THR A 98 -6.93 -9.51 -17.68
C THR A 98 -5.60 -9.27 -16.97
N THR A 99 -5.49 -8.17 -16.22
CA THR A 99 -4.31 -7.90 -15.39
C THR A 99 -4.66 -7.02 -14.19
N GLY A 100 -3.85 -7.10 -13.14
CA GLY A 100 -3.82 -6.10 -12.07
C GLY A 100 -3.09 -4.84 -12.56
N LEU A 101 -3.14 -3.78 -11.75
CA LEU A 101 -2.41 -2.54 -12.01
C LEU A 101 -1.55 -2.10 -10.83
N SER A 102 -2.15 -1.85 -9.68
CA SER A 102 -1.41 -1.32 -8.53
C SER A 102 -0.74 -2.40 -7.68
N VAL A 103 -1.29 -3.63 -7.70
CA VAL A 103 -0.69 -4.81 -7.10
C VAL A 103 -0.47 -5.82 -8.21
N LEU A 104 0.77 -5.96 -8.63
CA LEU A 104 1.17 -6.86 -9.71
C LEU A 104 1.91 -8.09 -9.18
N ALA A 105 2.65 -7.89 -8.09
CA ALA A 105 3.45 -8.90 -7.42
C ALA A 105 3.66 -8.53 -5.95
N TRP A 106 4.14 -9.48 -5.16
CA TRP A 106 4.41 -9.30 -3.73
C TRP A 106 5.67 -10.08 -3.32
N PRO A 107 6.40 -9.57 -2.30
CA PRO A 107 7.62 -10.21 -1.82
C PRO A 107 7.31 -11.41 -0.91
N GLU A 108 8.29 -12.30 -0.74
CA GLU A 108 8.21 -13.47 0.13
C GLU A 108 7.92 -13.15 1.61
N ILE A 109 8.22 -11.93 2.04
CA ILE A 109 7.92 -11.50 3.42
C ILE A 109 6.43 -11.32 3.69
N PHE A 110 5.56 -11.35 2.68
CA PHE A 110 4.10 -11.29 2.82
C PHE A 110 3.52 -12.67 3.17
N ARG A 111 3.96 -13.23 4.31
CA ARG A 111 3.69 -14.61 4.70
C ARG A 111 2.22 -14.92 4.89
N ASN A 112 1.47 -14.01 5.50
CA ASN A 112 0.02 -14.20 5.68
C ASN A 112 -0.72 -14.26 4.35
N TYR A 113 -0.34 -13.40 3.41
CA TYR A 113 -0.94 -13.39 2.09
C TYR A 113 -0.56 -14.63 1.27
N ILE A 114 0.70 -15.07 1.34
CA ILE A 114 1.16 -16.29 0.68
C ILE A 114 0.44 -17.52 1.24
N HIS A 115 0.31 -17.60 2.57
CA HIS A 115 -0.45 -18.68 3.21
C HIS A 115 -1.92 -18.68 2.76
N LEU A 116 -2.56 -17.52 2.74
CA LEU A 116 -3.93 -17.35 2.23
C LEU A 116 -4.07 -17.89 0.80
N LEU A 117 -3.16 -17.52 -0.12
CA LEU A 117 -3.21 -17.96 -1.51
C LEU A 117 -3.09 -19.50 -1.63
N ASN A 118 -2.19 -20.09 -0.85
CA ASN A 118 -2.02 -21.55 -0.80
C ASN A 118 -3.29 -22.24 -0.30
N GLU A 119 -3.89 -21.75 0.78
CA GLU A 119 -5.13 -22.29 1.33
C GLU A 119 -6.31 -22.17 0.36
N LEU A 120 -6.40 -21.05 -0.37
CA LEU A 120 -7.40 -20.83 -1.40
C LEU A 120 -7.11 -21.58 -2.71
N ASN A 121 -6.01 -22.33 -2.79
CA ASN A 121 -5.56 -22.99 -4.02
C ASN A 121 -5.47 -21.99 -5.19
N ILE A 122 -4.83 -20.84 -4.97
CA ILE A 122 -4.52 -19.84 -5.99
C ILE A 122 -3.13 -20.13 -6.53
N LYS A 123 -3.04 -20.35 -7.85
CA LYS A 123 -1.76 -20.60 -8.50
C LYS A 123 -0.93 -19.31 -8.61
N THR A 124 0.34 -19.40 -8.23
CA THR A 124 1.31 -18.30 -8.28
C THR A 124 2.58 -18.71 -9.01
N ALA A 125 3.37 -17.74 -9.43
CA ALA A 125 4.71 -17.95 -9.98
C ALA A 125 5.70 -16.97 -9.33
N ILE A 126 6.97 -17.38 -9.25
CA ILE A 126 8.08 -16.50 -8.89
C ILE A 126 8.55 -15.80 -10.16
N VAL A 127 8.73 -14.49 -10.06
CA VAL A 127 9.17 -13.61 -11.14
C VAL A 127 10.30 -12.72 -10.68
N GLU A 128 11.20 -12.38 -11.59
CA GLU A 128 12.22 -11.36 -11.37
C GLU A 128 11.68 -9.98 -11.77
N LEU A 129 12.09 -8.94 -11.03
CA LEU A 129 11.67 -7.56 -11.27
C LEU A 129 12.89 -6.67 -11.59
N PRO A 130 13.55 -6.87 -12.75
CA PRO A 130 14.69 -6.06 -13.14
C PRO A 130 14.24 -4.68 -13.60
N PHE A 131 14.96 -3.65 -13.12
CA PHE A 131 14.74 -2.24 -13.43
C PHE A 131 15.76 -1.71 -14.43
N PHE A 132 15.32 -0.78 -15.26
CA PHE A 132 16.16 0.00 -16.16
C PHE A 132 15.82 1.48 -15.98
N ILE A 133 16.73 2.25 -15.40
CA ILE A 133 16.57 3.68 -15.17
C ILE A 133 17.44 4.42 -16.16
N HIS A 134 16.87 5.40 -16.87
CA HIS A 134 17.53 6.17 -17.89
C HIS A 134 17.29 7.67 -17.70
N ASN A 135 18.36 8.43 -17.56
CA ASN A 135 18.33 9.87 -17.68
C ASN A 135 18.95 10.27 -19.03
N LYS A 136 18.09 10.66 -19.98
CA LYS A 136 18.51 11.02 -21.33
C LYS A 136 19.36 12.29 -21.37
N GLU A 137 19.06 13.27 -20.52
CA GLU A 137 19.76 14.56 -20.50
C GLU A 137 21.20 14.41 -19.99
N GLU A 138 21.41 13.58 -18.96
CA GLU A 138 22.73 13.28 -18.43
C GLU A 138 23.41 12.07 -19.09
N ASN A 139 22.74 11.42 -20.04
CA ASN A 139 23.17 10.19 -20.69
C ASN A 139 23.63 9.13 -19.68
N THR A 140 22.85 8.93 -18.62
CA THR A 140 23.16 7.96 -17.56
C THR A 140 22.16 6.83 -17.55
N ILE A 141 22.66 5.61 -17.37
CA ILE A 141 21.85 4.40 -17.24
C ILE A 141 22.24 3.70 -15.95
N PHE A 142 21.23 3.28 -15.20
CA PHE A 142 21.36 2.35 -14.09
C PHE A 142 20.40 1.17 -14.35
N ALA A 143 20.91 -0.05 -14.42
CA ALA A 143 20.11 -1.21 -14.75
C ALA A 143 20.54 -2.44 -13.97
N HIS A 144 19.58 -3.31 -13.64
CA HIS A 144 19.85 -4.63 -13.07
C HIS A 144 20.39 -5.61 -14.12
N GLY A 145 21.18 -6.59 -13.69
CA GLY A 145 21.58 -7.76 -14.48
C GLY A 145 22.69 -7.55 -15.50
N LYS A 146 23.00 -6.30 -15.87
CA LYS A 146 24.12 -6.00 -16.78
C LYS A 146 24.95 -4.84 -16.22
N GLN A 147 26.25 -4.95 -16.37
CA GLN A 147 27.17 -3.84 -16.14
C GLN A 147 27.06 -2.87 -17.30
N HIS A 148 26.08 -1.99 -17.28
CA HIS A 148 26.12 -0.82 -18.14
C HIS A 148 27.30 0.06 -17.72
N ILE A 149 28.08 0.50 -18.70
CA ILE A 149 29.30 1.32 -18.49
C ILE A 149 29.06 2.49 -17.54
N ASN A 150 27.85 3.03 -17.56
CA ASN A 150 27.45 4.14 -16.71
C ASN A 150 27.19 3.78 -15.24
N ALA A 151 27.00 2.49 -14.89
CA ALA A 151 26.88 2.07 -13.50
C ALA A 151 28.19 2.26 -12.71
N GLN A 152 29.33 2.21 -13.40
CA GLN A 152 30.66 2.40 -12.77
C GLN A 152 30.81 3.80 -12.15
N GLN A 153 30.16 4.81 -12.72
CA GLN A 153 30.21 6.18 -12.16
C GLN A 153 29.57 6.29 -10.77
N TYR A 154 28.70 5.35 -10.39
CA TYR A 154 28.01 5.31 -9.11
C TYR A 154 28.61 4.34 -8.09
N ASN A 155 29.75 3.69 -8.38
CA ASN A 155 30.33 2.68 -7.48
C ASN A 155 30.62 3.20 -6.07
N ASN A 156 31.08 4.45 -5.94
CA ASN A 156 31.34 5.05 -4.63
C ASN A 156 30.03 5.36 -3.88
N ASP A 157 29.02 5.84 -4.58
CA ASP A 157 27.70 6.11 -4.00
C ASP A 157 27.02 4.79 -3.59
N LEU A 158 27.12 3.74 -4.38
CA LEU A 158 26.62 2.41 -4.03
C LEU A 158 27.28 1.84 -2.77
N LYS A 159 28.62 1.94 -2.65
CA LYS A 159 29.32 1.51 -1.44
C LYS A 159 28.87 2.28 -0.20
N ARG A 160 28.65 3.58 -0.32
CA ARG A 160 28.12 4.44 0.77
C ARG A 160 26.67 4.08 1.09
N TRP A 161 25.87 3.80 0.06
CA TRP A 161 24.48 3.35 0.20
C TRP A 161 24.40 2.04 0.99
N ILE A 162 25.12 1.02 0.59
CA ILE A 162 25.16 -0.28 1.29
C ILE A 162 25.60 -0.08 2.75
N ARG A 163 26.62 0.74 3.00
CA ARG A 163 27.05 1.06 4.37
C ARG A 163 25.93 1.73 5.17
N MET A 164 25.24 2.68 4.57
CA MET A 164 24.09 3.37 5.19
C MET A 164 22.97 2.38 5.53
N VAL A 165 22.56 1.55 4.59
CA VAL A 165 21.53 0.51 4.80
C VAL A 165 21.91 -0.42 5.94
N ASN A 166 23.15 -0.92 5.95
CA ASN A 166 23.64 -1.81 7.01
C ASN A 166 23.71 -1.12 8.38
N THR A 167 24.06 0.18 8.43
CA THR A 167 24.05 0.95 9.68
C THR A 167 22.62 1.10 10.21
N VAL A 168 21.67 1.47 9.35
CA VAL A 168 20.26 1.57 9.73
C VAL A 168 19.72 0.21 10.16
N LYS A 169 20.09 -0.86 9.45
CA LYS A 169 19.73 -2.24 9.78
C LYS A 169 20.19 -2.60 11.19
N TYR A 170 21.48 -2.43 11.48
CA TYR A 170 22.07 -2.77 12.77
C TYR A 170 21.41 -2.03 13.93
N VAL A 171 21.25 -0.71 13.82
CA VAL A 171 20.62 0.10 14.86
C VAL A 171 19.14 -0.22 15.00
N SER A 172 18.42 -0.39 13.88
CA SER A 172 16.99 -0.70 13.92
C SER A 172 16.72 -2.07 14.56
N THR A 173 17.58 -3.07 14.36
CA THR A 173 17.43 -4.38 15.03
C THR A 173 17.56 -4.27 16.55
N PHE A 174 18.40 -3.36 17.04
CA PHE A 174 18.53 -3.11 18.48
C PHE A 174 17.22 -2.60 19.09
N PHE A 175 16.59 -1.62 18.44
CA PHE A 175 15.36 -0.99 18.93
C PHE A 175 14.09 -1.81 18.63
N ASN A 176 14.09 -2.58 17.56
CA ASN A 176 12.91 -3.33 17.09
C ASN A 176 12.91 -4.80 17.53
N GLY A 177 13.76 -5.20 18.48
CA GLY A 177 13.75 -6.54 19.06
C GLY A 177 14.40 -7.61 18.18
N ARG A 178 15.57 -7.31 17.64
CA ARG A 178 16.50 -8.21 16.88
C ARG A 178 16.10 -8.54 15.44
N GLU A 179 14.93 -8.13 14.97
CA GLU A 179 14.54 -8.36 13.59
C GLU A 179 14.03 -7.08 12.93
N ILE A 180 14.27 -6.95 11.63
CA ILE A 180 13.64 -5.95 10.80
C ILE A 180 12.36 -6.55 10.25
N SER A 181 11.24 -5.88 10.48
CA SER A 181 9.94 -6.39 10.08
C SER A 181 9.02 -5.23 9.69
N LEU A 182 8.22 -5.42 8.67
CA LEU A 182 7.10 -4.53 8.34
C LEU A 182 6.04 -4.50 9.44
N TYR A 183 6.01 -5.54 10.26
CA TYR A 183 4.99 -5.78 11.28
C TYR A 183 5.38 -5.28 12.67
N HIS A 184 6.56 -4.70 12.81
CA HIS A 184 7.04 -4.15 14.07
C HIS A 184 7.85 -2.88 13.86
N PHE A 185 7.51 -1.85 14.61
CA PHE A 185 8.10 -0.53 14.56
C PHE A 185 8.18 0.04 15.98
N SER A 186 9.34 0.58 16.34
CA SER A 186 9.55 1.20 17.65
C SER A 186 9.73 2.70 17.53
N LEU A 187 8.95 3.48 18.27
CA LEU A 187 9.14 4.94 18.36
C LEU A 187 10.50 5.34 18.94
N LEU A 188 11.19 4.44 19.66
CA LEU A 188 12.52 4.69 20.21
C LEU A 188 13.64 4.58 19.18
N ASN A 189 13.36 4.07 17.97
CA ASN A 189 14.36 4.01 16.90
C ASN A 189 14.68 5.41 16.40
N PRO A 190 15.94 5.90 16.55
CA PRO A 190 16.32 7.27 16.17
C PRO A 190 16.16 7.52 14.66
N PHE A 191 16.23 6.49 13.82
CA PHE A 191 16.06 6.62 12.38
C PHE A 191 14.62 6.89 11.93
N ASN A 192 13.65 6.83 12.84
CA ASN A 192 12.30 7.33 12.56
C ASN A 192 12.24 8.84 12.40
N TYR A 193 13.19 9.56 13.01
CA TYR A 193 13.24 11.01 13.06
C TYR A 193 14.22 11.61 12.04
N ILE A 194 14.93 10.76 11.32
CA ILE A 194 15.88 11.16 10.27
C ILE A 194 15.32 10.71 8.93
N SER A 195 15.11 11.66 8.01
CA SER A 195 14.65 11.33 6.67
C SER A 195 15.73 10.62 5.85
N MET A 196 15.32 9.79 4.90
CA MET A 196 16.25 9.09 3.99
C MET A 196 17.17 10.08 3.25
N LYS A 197 16.64 11.26 2.86
CA LYS A 197 17.45 12.30 2.18
C LYS A 197 18.51 12.89 3.09
N LEU A 198 18.16 13.23 4.33
CA LEU A 198 19.12 13.76 5.30
C LEU A 198 20.20 12.71 5.61
N LEU A 199 19.79 11.47 5.83
CA LEU A 199 20.75 10.40 6.11
C LEU A 199 21.68 10.15 4.92
N SER A 200 21.16 10.14 3.69
CA SER A 200 21.99 10.00 2.49
C SER A 200 23.04 11.10 2.36
N PHE A 201 22.67 12.34 2.71
CA PHE A 201 23.62 13.46 2.76
C PHE A 201 24.71 13.23 3.82
N LEU A 202 24.35 12.79 5.03
CA LEU A 202 25.31 12.50 6.11
C LEU A 202 26.29 11.37 5.75
N PHE A 203 25.87 10.42 4.92
CA PHE A 203 26.76 9.36 4.40
C PHE A 203 27.55 9.79 3.16
N GLY A 204 27.43 11.05 2.72
CA GLY A 204 28.15 11.60 1.58
C GLY A 204 27.68 11.04 0.22
N ILE A 205 26.43 10.60 0.13
CA ILE A 205 25.82 10.16 -1.11
C ILE A 205 25.55 11.37 -2.00
N SER A 206 25.96 11.30 -3.26
CA SER A 206 25.84 12.44 -4.17
C SER A 206 24.36 12.74 -4.51
N ASN A 207 24.05 14.02 -4.73
CA ASN A 207 22.73 14.42 -5.20
C ASN A 207 22.40 13.82 -6.57
N ARG A 208 23.42 13.57 -7.39
CA ARG A 208 23.26 12.94 -8.69
C ARG A 208 22.77 11.51 -8.54
N PHE A 209 23.40 10.69 -7.71
CA PHE A 209 22.95 9.33 -7.42
C PHE A 209 21.55 9.32 -6.79
N TRP A 210 21.31 10.22 -5.84
CA TRP A 210 20.00 10.36 -5.21
C TRP A 210 18.88 10.59 -6.22
N ASN A 211 19.05 11.57 -7.12
CA ASN A 211 17.99 11.93 -8.06
C ASN A 211 17.87 11.01 -9.26
N ASN A 212 18.99 10.41 -9.72
CA ASN A 212 18.98 9.58 -10.93
C ASN A 212 18.75 8.09 -10.65
N VAL A 213 18.94 7.64 -9.39
CA VAL A 213 18.84 6.22 -9.06
C VAL A 213 17.90 5.98 -7.89
N VAL A 214 18.17 6.61 -6.73
CA VAL A 214 17.42 6.30 -5.49
C VAL A 214 15.97 6.72 -5.62
N VAL A 215 15.70 7.99 -5.98
CA VAL A 215 14.32 8.49 -6.07
C VAL A 215 13.53 7.73 -7.12
N PRO A 216 13.99 7.55 -8.37
CA PRO A 216 13.24 6.82 -9.39
C PRO A 216 12.91 5.38 -8.98
N MET A 217 13.90 4.66 -8.43
CA MET A 217 13.73 3.27 -8.01
C MET A 217 12.67 3.13 -6.91
N TYR A 218 12.80 3.92 -5.85
CA TYR A 218 11.89 3.82 -4.71
C TYR A 218 10.51 4.45 -4.98
N ALA A 219 10.46 5.48 -5.80
CA ALA A 219 9.18 6.07 -6.20
C ALA A 219 8.31 5.09 -6.98
N SER A 220 8.91 4.22 -7.79
CA SER A 220 8.19 3.17 -8.51
C SER A 220 7.49 2.19 -7.56
N THR A 221 8.04 1.98 -6.37
CA THR A 221 7.50 1.05 -5.37
C THR A 221 6.49 1.70 -4.44
N PHE A 222 6.76 2.92 -4.02
CA PHE A 222 5.91 3.64 -3.08
C PHE A 222 4.88 4.53 -3.76
N LEU A 223 4.93 4.64 -5.08
CA LEU A 223 4.15 5.60 -5.87
C LEU A 223 4.26 7.02 -5.29
N SER A 224 5.46 7.37 -4.79
CA SER A 224 5.76 8.65 -4.15
C SER A 224 7.12 9.16 -4.59
N THR A 225 7.15 10.40 -5.07
CA THR A 225 8.40 11.07 -5.48
C THR A 225 9.09 11.81 -4.32
N LYS A 226 8.39 12.04 -3.21
CA LYS A 226 8.93 12.80 -2.07
C LYS A 226 9.59 11.92 -1.01
N LEU A 227 10.53 11.07 -1.42
CA LEU A 227 11.30 10.20 -0.52
C LEU A 227 12.06 10.97 0.58
N SER A 228 12.26 12.28 0.39
CA SER A 228 12.95 13.13 1.36
C SER A 228 12.27 13.19 2.73
N PHE A 229 10.99 12.85 2.82
CA PHE A 229 10.23 12.84 4.08
C PHE A 229 10.03 11.46 4.68
N ILE A 230 10.44 10.41 3.98
CA ILE A 230 10.30 9.03 4.45
C ILE A 230 11.33 8.77 5.55
N PRO A 231 10.92 8.21 6.70
CA PRO A 231 11.83 7.84 7.77
C PRO A 231 12.90 6.84 7.32
N SER A 232 14.14 7.06 7.73
CA SER A 232 15.24 6.16 7.36
C SER A 232 15.11 4.76 7.96
N SER A 233 14.34 4.60 9.02
CA SER A 233 14.13 3.31 9.70
C SER A 233 13.54 2.22 8.80
N ILE A 234 12.81 2.59 7.75
CA ILE A 234 12.23 1.63 6.80
C ILE A 234 13.21 1.19 5.72
N LEU A 235 14.35 1.88 5.59
CA LEU A 235 15.30 1.66 4.52
C LEU A 235 15.76 0.19 4.36
N PRO A 236 16.08 -0.56 5.44
CA PRO A 236 16.50 -1.95 5.28
C PRO A 236 15.41 -2.87 4.73
N ILE A 237 14.14 -2.57 5.04
CA ILE A 237 13.01 -3.32 4.50
C ILE A 237 12.88 -3.04 3.00
N VAL A 238 12.91 -1.77 2.64
CA VAL A 238 12.78 -1.33 1.26
C VAL A 238 13.92 -1.89 0.42
N ASP A 239 15.16 -1.82 0.91
CA ASP A 239 16.32 -2.35 0.22
C ASP A 239 16.28 -3.89 0.08
N SER A 240 15.63 -4.59 0.99
CA SER A 240 15.38 -6.02 0.84
C SER A 240 14.37 -6.35 -0.25
N LEU A 241 13.43 -5.44 -0.52
CA LEU A 241 12.41 -5.59 -1.55
C LEU A 241 12.89 -5.12 -2.93
N ILE A 242 13.72 -4.07 -2.94
CA ILE A 242 14.22 -3.43 -4.16
C ILE A 242 15.67 -3.06 -3.93
N SER A 243 16.56 -3.95 -4.31
CA SER A 243 18.00 -3.69 -4.15
C SER A 243 18.50 -2.66 -5.17
N LEU A 244 19.32 -1.71 -4.71
CA LEU A 244 20.11 -0.86 -5.60
C LEU A 244 21.40 -1.55 -6.08
N GLU A 245 21.67 -2.78 -5.67
CA GLU A 245 22.81 -3.54 -6.15
C GLU A 245 22.48 -4.08 -7.55
N PRO A 246 23.25 -3.73 -8.61
CA PRO A 246 22.92 -4.12 -9.98
C PRO A 246 22.82 -5.64 -10.19
N ASN A 247 23.61 -6.41 -9.45
CA ASN A 247 23.64 -7.87 -9.55
C ASN A 247 22.59 -8.59 -8.69
N ARG A 248 21.80 -7.84 -7.91
CA ARG A 248 20.77 -8.38 -7.05
C ARG A 248 19.40 -8.01 -7.60
N ILE A 249 18.89 -8.83 -8.50
CA ILE A 249 17.55 -8.65 -9.08
C ILE A 249 16.51 -9.04 -8.02
N PRO A 250 15.56 -8.17 -7.71
CA PRO A 250 14.47 -8.51 -6.80
C PRO A 250 13.59 -9.64 -7.36
N THR A 251 13.25 -10.61 -6.51
CA THR A 251 12.28 -11.66 -6.81
C THR A 251 10.97 -11.40 -6.10
N MET A 252 9.88 -11.65 -6.78
CA MET A 252 8.52 -11.46 -6.28
C MET A 252 7.66 -12.68 -6.65
N GLN A 253 6.54 -12.83 -5.98
CA GLN A 253 5.49 -13.75 -6.43
C GLN A 253 4.39 -12.95 -7.14
N THR A 254 3.77 -13.58 -8.14
CA THR A 254 2.62 -13.03 -8.87
C THR A 254 1.56 -14.10 -9.09
N TRP A 255 0.32 -13.67 -9.37
CA TRP A 255 -0.77 -14.59 -9.71
C TRP A 255 -0.59 -15.16 -11.13
N LEU A 256 -0.88 -16.45 -11.29
CA LEU A 256 -1.18 -17.04 -12.59
C LEU A 256 -2.67 -16.93 -12.94
N GLN A 257 -3.50 -16.58 -11.98
CA GLN A 257 -4.93 -16.28 -12.06
C GLN A 257 -5.14 -14.76 -11.90
N THR A 258 -6.33 -14.35 -11.53
CA THR A 258 -6.65 -12.94 -11.28
C THR A 258 -6.80 -12.66 -9.78
N SER A 259 -6.65 -11.40 -9.39
CA SER A 259 -6.98 -11.00 -8.02
C SER A 259 -8.48 -11.18 -7.72
N THR A 260 -9.34 -11.08 -8.72
CA THR A 260 -10.79 -11.33 -8.57
C THR A 260 -11.05 -12.73 -8.02
N ASP A 261 -10.34 -13.76 -8.53
CA ASP A 261 -10.49 -15.13 -8.03
C ASP A 261 -10.17 -15.24 -6.53
N VAL A 262 -9.20 -14.48 -6.05
CA VAL A 262 -8.85 -14.42 -4.62
C VAL A 262 -9.99 -13.81 -3.83
N PHE A 263 -10.50 -12.65 -4.25
CA PHE A 263 -11.56 -11.92 -3.54
C PHE A 263 -12.86 -12.71 -3.51
N ASP A 264 -13.23 -13.35 -4.62
CA ASP A 264 -14.44 -14.19 -4.71
C ASP A 264 -14.38 -15.38 -3.74
N LYS A 265 -13.23 -16.06 -3.67
CA LYS A 265 -13.04 -17.17 -2.72
C LYS A 265 -13.07 -16.71 -1.26
N MET A 266 -12.45 -15.56 -0.94
CA MET A 266 -12.42 -15.02 0.42
C MET A 266 -13.78 -14.56 0.93
N THR A 267 -14.66 -14.11 0.03
CA THR A 267 -15.97 -13.53 0.39
C THR A 267 -17.13 -14.50 0.24
N LYS A 268 -16.84 -15.76 -0.05
CA LYS A 268 -17.89 -16.81 -0.17
C LYS A 268 -18.67 -16.91 1.15
N GLY A 269 -19.95 -16.55 1.10
CA GLY A 269 -20.85 -16.50 2.26
C GLY A 269 -21.10 -15.10 2.83
N ALA A 270 -20.42 -14.06 2.33
CA ALA A 270 -20.74 -12.68 2.67
C ALA A 270 -21.86 -12.12 1.78
N ILE A 271 -22.57 -11.13 2.28
CA ILE A 271 -23.48 -10.29 1.49
C ILE A 271 -22.65 -9.14 0.90
N ILE A 272 -22.59 -9.07 -0.44
CA ILE A 272 -21.80 -8.05 -1.13
C ILE A 272 -22.73 -7.01 -1.74
N LYS A 273 -22.53 -5.74 -1.39
CA LYS A 273 -23.22 -4.58 -1.96
C LYS A 273 -22.19 -3.71 -2.70
N THR A 274 -22.07 -3.92 -4.01
CA THR A 274 -21.28 -3.04 -4.90
C THR A 274 -22.07 -1.80 -5.31
N ASN A 275 -21.40 -0.80 -5.90
CA ASN A 275 -21.98 0.51 -6.23
C ASN A 275 -22.72 1.15 -5.03
N SER A 276 -22.27 0.84 -3.81
CA SER A 276 -22.95 1.15 -2.56
C SER A 276 -22.03 1.97 -1.64
N GLN A 277 -21.74 3.20 -2.08
CA GLN A 277 -20.94 4.13 -1.28
C GLN A 277 -21.61 4.43 0.06
N VAL A 278 -20.89 4.23 1.15
CA VAL A 278 -21.33 4.63 2.49
C VAL A 278 -21.07 6.12 2.68
N LYS A 279 -22.15 6.89 2.69
CA LYS A 279 -22.13 8.36 2.84
C LYS A 279 -22.47 8.81 4.26
N CYS A 280 -23.19 7.96 5.00
CA CYS A 280 -23.75 8.31 6.30
C CYS A 280 -23.74 7.10 7.23
N VAL A 281 -23.28 7.27 8.46
CA VAL A 281 -23.31 6.24 9.50
C VAL A 281 -23.85 6.82 10.78
N HIS A 282 -24.97 6.29 11.25
CA HIS A 282 -25.56 6.65 12.52
C HIS A 282 -25.30 5.57 13.57
N ILE A 283 -24.83 5.99 14.73
CA ILE A 283 -24.61 5.08 15.86
C ILE A 283 -25.42 5.58 17.06
N LYS A 284 -26.33 4.73 17.51
CA LYS A 284 -27.20 4.98 18.66
C LYS A 284 -27.11 3.82 19.66
N ARG A 285 -27.62 4.03 20.85
CA ARG A 285 -27.83 2.95 21.83
C ARG A 285 -29.32 2.83 22.09
N ASN A 286 -29.80 1.58 22.15
CA ASN A 286 -31.18 1.32 22.52
C ASN A 286 -31.39 1.44 24.05
N LYS A 287 -32.62 1.21 24.51
CA LYS A 287 -33.00 1.27 25.93
C LYS A 287 -32.21 0.28 26.81
N HIS A 288 -31.69 -0.80 26.19
CA HIS A 288 -30.86 -1.82 26.87
C HIS A 288 -29.36 -1.54 26.70
N ASN A 289 -28.96 -0.34 26.31
CA ASN A 289 -27.58 0.07 26.07
C ASN A 289 -26.85 -0.72 24.97
N GLN A 290 -27.59 -1.42 24.09
CA GLN A 290 -27.03 -2.14 22.94
C GLN A 290 -26.73 -1.16 21.81
N ILE A 291 -25.64 -1.40 21.12
CA ILE A 291 -25.22 -0.58 19.97
C ILE A 291 -26.10 -0.91 18.77
N MET A 292 -26.59 0.14 18.12
CA MET A 292 -27.37 0.07 16.88
C MET A 292 -26.71 0.96 15.85
N ILE A 293 -26.27 0.36 14.74
CA ILE A 293 -25.58 1.05 13.65
C ILE A 293 -26.44 0.96 12.41
N SER A 294 -26.79 2.09 11.82
CA SER A 294 -27.43 2.18 10.51
C SER A 294 -26.52 2.87 9.50
N ILE A 295 -26.60 2.45 8.26
CA ILE A 295 -25.74 2.90 7.15
C ILE A 295 -26.64 3.47 6.06
N ASN A 296 -26.34 4.70 5.64
CA ASN A 296 -27.18 5.45 4.71
C ASN A 296 -28.66 5.42 5.17
N ASP A 297 -29.58 5.18 4.26
CA ASP A 297 -31.01 5.03 4.52
C ASP A 297 -31.45 3.56 4.62
N ASP A 298 -30.50 2.63 4.78
CA ASP A 298 -30.79 1.21 4.93
C ASP A 298 -31.56 0.95 6.24
N ASN A 299 -32.63 0.17 6.17
CA ASN A 299 -33.39 -0.27 7.35
C ASN A 299 -32.69 -1.38 8.16
N ILE A 300 -31.47 -1.74 7.77
CA ILE A 300 -30.71 -2.81 8.44
C ILE A 300 -29.93 -2.21 9.62
N ILE A 301 -30.13 -2.80 10.79
CA ILE A 301 -29.37 -2.44 11.99
C ILE A 301 -28.24 -3.44 12.16
N TYR A 302 -27.02 -2.92 12.34
CA TYR A 302 -25.82 -3.70 12.58
C TYR A 302 -25.36 -3.58 14.05
N ASP A 303 -24.72 -4.65 14.54
CA ASP A 303 -24.13 -4.72 15.87
C ASP A 303 -22.72 -4.12 15.89
N ARG A 304 -21.97 -4.26 14.79
CA ARG A 304 -20.60 -3.77 14.60
C ARG A 304 -20.40 -3.23 13.20
N ILE A 305 -19.45 -2.29 13.09
CA ILE A 305 -19.00 -1.76 11.80
C ILE A 305 -17.48 -1.75 11.73
N ILE A 306 -16.93 -2.19 10.61
CA ILE A 306 -15.51 -2.16 10.27
C ILE A 306 -15.32 -1.17 9.12
N PHE A 307 -14.54 -0.12 9.35
CA PHE A 307 -14.10 0.80 8.30
C PHE A 307 -12.78 0.31 7.71
N ALA A 308 -12.82 -0.09 6.45
CA ALA A 308 -11.71 -0.58 5.64
C ALA A 308 -11.49 0.28 4.38
N CYS A 309 -11.94 1.52 4.43
CA CYS A 309 -11.79 2.53 3.38
C CYS A 309 -10.80 3.62 3.82
N ASP A 310 -10.61 4.63 2.96
CA ASP A 310 -9.78 5.78 3.32
C ASP A 310 -10.34 6.57 4.51
N SER A 311 -9.43 7.25 5.24
CA SER A 311 -9.79 7.96 6.46
C SER A 311 -10.71 9.16 6.21
N HIS A 312 -10.59 9.83 5.04
CA HIS A 312 -11.45 10.96 4.69
C HIS A 312 -12.88 10.50 4.41
N ALA A 313 -13.06 9.40 3.70
CA ALA A 313 -14.38 8.80 3.49
C ALA A 313 -14.99 8.36 4.83
N THR A 314 -14.19 7.75 5.70
CA THR A 314 -14.61 7.34 7.03
C THR A 314 -15.11 8.52 7.87
N ILE A 315 -14.31 9.58 8.01
CA ILE A 315 -14.69 10.73 8.84
C ILE A 315 -15.89 11.48 8.25
N ASN A 316 -15.98 11.57 6.92
CA ASN A 316 -17.14 12.19 6.26
C ASN A 316 -18.44 11.41 6.53
N ALA A 317 -18.41 10.08 6.43
CA ALA A 317 -19.59 9.26 6.72
C ALA A 317 -20.04 9.37 8.19
N LEU A 318 -19.09 9.44 9.13
CA LEU A 318 -19.38 9.64 10.56
C LEU A 318 -19.93 11.04 10.85
N ASN A 319 -19.39 12.09 10.22
CA ASN A 319 -19.86 13.46 10.39
C ASN A 319 -21.27 13.65 9.79
N THR A 320 -21.52 13.12 8.58
CA THR A 320 -22.84 13.18 7.93
C THR A 320 -23.90 12.48 8.77
N GLY A 321 -23.56 11.36 9.39
CA GLY A 321 -24.45 10.64 10.32
C GLY A 321 -24.57 11.28 11.69
N SER A 322 -23.93 12.42 11.95
CA SER A 322 -23.89 13.06 13.28
C SER A 322 -23.45 12.10 14.40
N THR A 323 -22.61 11.13 14.07
CA THR A 323 -22.11 10.14 15.03
C THR A 323 -21.10 10.78 15.98
N LYS A 324 -21.36 10.70 17.27
CA LYS A 324 -20.42 11.19 18.30
C LYS A 324 -19.22 10.27 18.38
N VAL A 325 -18.07 10.77 18.02
CA VAL A 325 -16.77 10.09 18.13
C VAL A 325 -15.84 10.82 19.09
N SER A 326 -14.86 10.10 19.64
CA SER A 326 -13.85 10.73 20.50
C SER A 326 -13.02 11.76 19.73
N LEU A 327 -12.53 12.77 20.44
CA LEU A 327 -11.64 13.77 19.86
C LEU A 327 -10.38 13.14 19.27
N LEU A 328 -9.84 12.11 19.93
CA LEU A 328 -8.68 11.37 19.43
C LEU A 328 -8.97 10.73 18.07
N LEU A 329 -10.09 10.00 17.94
CA LEU A 329 -10.48 9.36 16.67
C LEU A 329 -10.65 10.40 15.56
N LYS A 330 -11.32 11.51 15.86
CA LYS A 330 -11.50 12.59 14.88
C LYS A 330 -10.17 13.17 14.42
N ILE A 331 -9.26 13.48 15.34
CA ILE A 331 -7.94 14.01 15.00
C ILE A 331 -7.13 12.98 14.20
N MET A 332 -7.13 11.72 14.61
CA MET A 332 -6.41 10.67 13.89
C MET A 332 -6.88 10.56 12.43
N LEU A 333 -8.17 10.35 12.20
CA LEU A 333 -8.71 10.19 10.86
C LEU A 333 -8.50 11.43 9.98
N SER A 334 -8.60 12.63 10.55
CA SER A 334 -8.41 13.89 9.81
C SER A 334 -6.94 14.20 9.50
N ASN A 335 -5.99 13.50 10.10
CA ASN A 335 -4.55 13.75 9.92
C ASN A 335 -3.82 12.63 9.18
N VAL A 336 -4.51 11.61 8.69
CA VAL A 336 -3.92 10.67 7.74
C VAL A 336 -3.62 11.42 6.44
N THR A 337 -2.38 11.40 6.00
CA THR A 337 -1.95 12.01 4.73
C THR A 337 -1.76 10.93 3.67
N TYR A 338 -2.04 11.28 2.44
CA TYR A 338 -1.93 10.39 1.29
C TYR A 338 -0.88 10.91 0.31
N SER A 339 -0.40 10.05 -0.57
CA SER A 339 0.64 10.42 -1.55
C SER A 339 0.17 11.51 -2.51
N ASP A 340 -1.12 11.57 -2.82
CA ASP A 340 -1.74 12.59 -3.68
C ASP A 340 -1.96 13.94 -2.99
N ASP A 341 -2.10 13.97 -1.65
CA ASP A 341 -2.22 15.23 -0.88
C ASP A 341 -0.93 16.07 -0.94
N GLU A 342 0.18 15.49 -1.39
CA GLU A 342 1.51 16.10 -1.41
C GLU A 342 2.00 16.47 -2.81
N ASP A 343 1.13 16.63 -3.80
CA ASP A 343 1.44 16.82 -5.24
C ASP A 343 2.29 15.69 -5.83
N LEU A 344 2.02 14.46 -5.46
CA LEU A 344 2.79 13.29 -5.84
C LEU A 344 2.06 12.45 -6.87
N ASN A 345 2.45 12.59 -8.06
CA ASN A 345 1.68 12.40 -9.27
C ASN A 345 1.93 11.07 -10.02
N LEU A 346 2.27 9.99 -9.33
CA LEU A 346 2.37 8.64 -9.93
C LEU A 346 1.07 7.84 -9.78
N LEU A 347 -0.08 8.50 -9.82
CA LEU A 347 -1.33 7.91 -9.37
C LEU A 347 -2.16 7.33 -10.51
N ASP A 348 -2.07 7.92 -11.70
CA ASP A 348 -2.80 7.40 -12.84
C ASP A 348 -1.94 6.40 -13.61
N GLY A 349 -2.42 5.18 -13.66
CA GLY A 349 -1.90 4.16 -14.54
C GLY A 349 -2.57 4.25 -15.91
N ILE A 350 -1.79 4.47 -16.97
CA ILE A 350 -2.25 4.41 -18.35
C ILE A 350 -1.80 3.09 -18.93
N ILE A 351 -2.75 2.28 -19.37
CA ILE A 351 -2.47 1.02 -19.99
C ILE A 351 -2.53 1.18 -21.48
N HIS A 352 -1.48 0.76 -22.15
CA HIS A 352 -1.30 1.00 -23.56
C HIS A 352 -0.33 -0.01 -24.20
N ARG A 353 -0.25 0.06 -25.52
CA ARG A 353 0.71 -0.70 -26.33
C ARG A 353 1.67 0.21 -27.12
N ASP A 354 1.78 1.45 -26.74
CA ASP A 354 2.64 2.40 -27.44
C ASP A 354 4.12 2.22 -27.08
N ILE A 355 4.86 1.51 -27.92
CA ILE A 355 6.29 1.25 -27.76
C ILE A 355 7.16 2.52 -27.89
N ASN A 356 6.63 3.59 -28.51
CA ASN A 356 7.41 4.81 -28.75
C ASN A 356 7.81 5.54 -27.47
N ILE A 357 7.20 5.21 -26.33
CA ILE A 357 7.63 5.73 -25.03
C ILE A 357 8.96 5.12 -24.58
N LEU A 358 9.29 3.92 -25.06
CA LEU A 358 10.59 3.30 -24.79
C LEU A 358 11.66 3.90 -25.70
N PRO A 359 12.90 4.06 -25.23
CA PRO A 359 13.97 4.57 -26.07
C PRO A 359 14.31 3.57 -27.17
N MET A 360 14.21 3.97 -28.45
CA MET A 360 14.41 3.10 -29.62
C MET A 360 15.69 2.26 -29.52
N LYS A 361 16.79 2.88 -29.07
CA LYS A 361 18.09 2.20 -28.90
C LYS A 361 18.04 0.97 -27.98
N TYR A 362 17.14 0.97 -27.01
CA TYR A 362 17.04 -0.07 -25.97
C TYR A 362 15.72 -0.82 -26.01
N ALA A 363 14.83 -0.51 -26.95
CA ALA A 363 13.46 -1.03 -26.94
C ALA A 363 13.39 -2.56 -26.95
N ASP A 364 14.21 -3.22 -27.77
CA ASP A 364 14.24 -4.69 -27.84
C ASP A 364 14.84 -5.32 -26.60
N GLU A 365 15.87 -4.71 -26.01
CA GLU A 365 16.47 -5.16 -24.77
C GLU A 365 15.48 -5.00 -23.60
N LEU A 366 14.81 -3.86 -23.52
CA LEU A 366 13.80 -3.57 -22.50
C LEU A 366 12.67 -4.58 -22.54
N ARG A 367 12.12 -4.86 -23.72
CA ARG A 367 11.02 -5.81 -23.91
C ARG A 367 11.37 -7.25 -23.52
N LYS A 368 12.64 -7.64 -23.61
CA LYS A 368 13.09 -9.01 -23.34
C LYS A 368 13.56 -9.22 -21.91
N ASN A 369 14.20 -8.22 -21.32
CA ASN A 369 15.03 -8.42 -20.14
C ASN A 369 14.60 -7.58 -18.92
N TYR A 370 13.67 -6.62 -19.06
CA TYR A 370 13.32 -5.71 -17.98
C TYR A 370 11.82 -5.70 -17.69
N ALA A 371 11.50 -5.68 -16.41
CA ALA A 371 10.12 -5.55 -15.94
C ALA A 371 9.67 -4.09 -15.93
N ASN A 372 10.60 -3.17 -15.72
CA ASN A 372 10.29 -1.78 -15.49
C ASN A 372 11.32 -0.85 -16.14
N TYR A 373 10.84 0.11 -16.92
CA TYR A 373 11.60 1.20 -17.50
C TYR A 373 11.24 2.51 -16.79
N ILE A 374 12.24 3.22 -16.29
CA ILE A 374 12.05 4.51 -15.61
C ILE A 374 12.81 5.60 -16.41
N ASP A 375 12.05 6.53 -16.97
CA ASP A 375 12.58 7.71 -17.67
C ASP A 375 12.72 8.87 -16.67
N VAL A 376 13.93 9.35 -16.44
CA VAL A 376 14.23 10.47 -15.55
C VAL A 376 14.44 11.73 -16.36
N LYS A 377 13.70 12.80 -16.04
CA LYS A 377 13.79 14.11 -16.68
C LYS A 377 14.03 15.20 -15.65
N TYR A 378 14.77 16.22 -16.03
CA TYR A 378 14.98 17.41 -15.22
C TYR A 378 14.19 18.59 -15.78
N ASP A 379 13.27 19.13 -14.99
CA ASP A 379 12.57 20.35 -15.34
C ASP A 379 13.43 21.56 -14.95
N LYS A 380 13.98 22.24 -15.95
CA LYS A 380 14.82 23.42 -15.76
C LYS A 380 14.07 24.62 -15.17
N LYS A 381 12.76 24.73 -15.47
CA LYS A 381 11.91 25.84 -14.98
C LYS A 381 11.65 25.70 -13.49
N ASN A 382 11.24 24.53 -13.05
CA ASN A 382 10.90 24.27 -11.64
C ASN A 382 12.09 23.73 -10.82
N LYS A 383 13.25 23.51 -11.47
CA LYS A 383 14.47 22.94 -10.85
C LYS A 383 14.20 21.65 -10.08
N THR A 384 13.38 20.77 -10.67
CA THR A 384 12.97 19.51 -10.06
C THR A 384 13.13 18.34 -11.03
N PHE A 385 13.30 17.14 -10.50
CA PHE A 385 13.34 15.92 -11.28
C PHE A 385 11.95 15.29 -11.33
N TYR A 386 11.55 14.86 -12.52
CA TYR A 386 10.40 14.03 -12.76
C TYR A 386 10.85 12.65 -13.22
N HIS A 387 10.05 11.64 -12.98
CA HIS A 387 10.28 10.31 -13.53
C HIS A 387 8.95 9.69 -13.94
N TYR A 388 9.02 8.97 -15.03
CA TYR A 388 7.91 8.22 -15.60
C TYR A 388 8.24 6.76 -15.48
N ASN A 389 7.34 6.02 -14.88
CA ASN A 389 7.52 4.61 -14.60
C ASN A 389 6.67 3.79 -15.54
N THR A 390 7.28 2.95 -16.36
CA THR A 390 6.60 2.09 -17.31
C THR A 390 6.89 0.63 -17.00
N PHE A 391 5.90 -0.09 -16.53
CA PHE A 391 5.98 -1.54 -16.42
C PHE A 391 5.71 -2.19 -17.77
N ILE A 392 6.56 -3.13 -18.15
CA ILE A 392 6.47 -3.89 -19.39
C ILE A 392 5.83 -5.24 -19.06
N LEU A 393 4.51 -5.27 -18.87
CA LEU A 393 3.79 -6.41 -18.31
C LEU A 393 4.05 -7.71 -19.08
N SER A 394 4.16 -7.62 -20.39
CA SER A 394 4.42 -8.77 -21.26
C SER A 394 5.82 -9.39 -21.11
N SER A 395 6.77 -8.69 -20.47
CA SER A 395 8.12 -9.21 -20.30
C SER A 395 8.28 -10.10 -19.08
N TRP A 396 7.50 -9.85 -18.02
CA TRP A 396 7.74 -10.49 -16.72
C TRP A 396 6.51 -11.14 -16.08
N LEU A 397 5.27 -10.79 -16.49
CA LEU A 397 4.07 -11.42 -15.96
C LEU A 397 3.69 -12.65 -16.78
N PRO A 398 3.82 -13.88 -16.23
CA PRO A 398 3.55 -15.11 -16.98
C PRO A 398 2.13 -15.21 -17.53
N ASN A 399 1.12 -14.76 -16.76
CA ASN A 399 -0.27 -14.75 -17.19
C ASN A 399 -0.52 -13.81 -18.38
N VAL A 400 0.10 -12.62 -18.38
CA VAL A 400 -0.01 -11.69 -19.51
C VAL A 400 0.71 -12.25 -20.73
N LYS A 401 1.89 -12.82 -20.54
CA LYS A 401 2.67 -13.46 -21.61
C LYS A 401 1.89 -14.60 -22.25
N ALA A 402 1.35 -15.53 -21.48
CA ALA A 402 0.55 -16.65 -21.96
C ALA A 402 -0.70 -16.18 -22.72
N MET A 403 -1.42 -15.19 -22.20
CA MET A 403 -2.59 -14.61 -22.87
C MET A 403 -2.25 -14.00 -24.22
N LEU A 404 -1.08 -13.39 -24.36
CA LEU A 404 -0.63 -12.81 -25.63
C LEU A 404 -0.20 -13.90 -26.62
N GLU A 405 0.45 -14.97 -26.16
CA GLU A 405 0.86 -16.12 -26.98
C GLU A 405 -0.37 -16.88 -27.50
N ASP A 406 -1.37 -17.18 -26.66
CA ASP A 406 -2.60 -17.87 -27.02
C ASP A 406 -3.44 -17.10 -28.05
N ASN A 407 -3.26 -15.80 -28.15
CA ASN A 407 -3.99 -14.96 -29.11
C ASN A 407 -3.40 -14.99 -30.54
N GLN A 408 -2.42 -15.86 -30.83
CA GLN A 408 -1.75 -15.98 -32.13
C GLN A 408 -1.22 -14.63 -32.70
N LEU A 409 -0.90 -13.70 -31.83
CA LEU A 409 -0.17 -12.52 -32.20
C LEU A 409 1.26 -12.99 -32.49
N GLU A 410 1.61 -13.12 -33.76
CA GLU A 410 2.90 -13.63 -34.23
C GLU A 410 4.06 -13.10 -33.37
N HIS A 411 4.95 -13.97 -32.92
CA HIS A 411 6.07 -13.69 -32.02
C HIS A 411 6.93 -12.47 -32.43
N ASN A 412 6.96 -12.12 -33.69
CA ASN A 412 7.75 -11.01 -34.26
C ASN A 412 7.00 -9.67 -34.35
N LYS A 413 5.68 -9.63 -34.08
CA LYS A 413 4.85 -8.41 -34.19
C LYS A 413 4.06 -8.10 -32.93
N MET A 414 4.29 -8.82 -31.83
CA MET A 414 3.58 -8.56 -30.59
C MET A 414 3.93 -7.16 -30.07
N GLU A 415 2.94 -6.29 -30.09
CA GLU A 415 3.02 -5.03 -29.37
C GLU A 415 3.05 -5.33 -27.86
N PRO A 416 3.99 -4.75 -27.12
CA PRO A 416 4.09 -5.00 -25.70
C PRO A 416 2.86 -4.44 -24.98
N MET A 417 2.43 -5.10 -23.89
CA MET A 417 1.48 -4.51 -22.97
C MET A 417 2.24 -3.73 -21.91
N LEU A 418 1.97 -2.44 -21.85
CA LEU A 418 2.64 -1.47 -21.00
C LEU A 418 1.67 -0.81 -20.03
N VAL A 419 2.15 -0.51 -18.82
CA VAL A 419 1.46 0.39 -17.88
C VAL A 419 2.42 1.52 -17.53
N THR A 420 2.06 2.75 -17.91
CA THR A 420 2.85 3.94 -17.58
C THR A 420 2.16 4.71 -16.46
N TYR A 421 2.89 4.95 -15.38
CA TYR A 421 2.52 5.86 -14.31
C TYR A 421 3.22 7.19 -14.57
N ALA A 422 2.42 8.20 -14.86
CA ALA A 422 2.92 9.52 -15.19
C ALA A 422 2.39 10.56 -14.21
N PRO A 423 3.18 11.59 -13.85
CA PRO A 423 2.65 12.74 -13.17
C PRO A 423 1.63 13.48 -14.04
N TYR A 424 0.65 14.12 -13.41
CA TYR A 424 -0.32 15.02 -14.03
C TYR A 424 0.36 16.33 -14.47
N ASP A 425 1.32 16.28 -15.39
CA ASP A 425 1.88 17.49 -15.91
C ASP A 425 2.03 17.45 -17.44
N GLN A 426 2.29 18.62 -18.02
CA GLN A 426 2.44 18.77 -19.47
C GLN A 426 3.70 18.07 -20.03
N SER A 427 4.60 17.61 -19.16
CA SER A 427 5.83 16.91 -19.52
C SER A 427 5.66 15.38 -19.59
N ALA A 428 4.47 14.85 -19.24
CA ALA A 428 4.18 13.43 -19.35
C ALA A 428 4.42 12.92 -20.79
N PRO A 429 4.94 11.69 -20.95
CA PRO A 429 5.13 11.13 -22.28
C PRO A 429 3.78 11.07 -23.01
N LYS A 430 3.75 11.63 -24.22
CA LYS A 430 2.56 11.56 -25.07
C LYS A 430 2.39 10.14 -25.57
N ILE A 431 1.42 9.45 -25.01
CA ILE A 431 1.01 8.12 -25.47
C ILE A 431 -0.02 8.30 -26.57
N ASP A 432 0.13 7.58 -27.68
CA ASP A 432 -0.85 7.59 -28.77
C ASP A 432 -2.21 7.11 -28.25
N GLU A 433 -3.22 7.98 -28.30
CA GLU A 433 -4.56 7.70 -27.80
C GLU A 433 -5.20 6.46 -28.43
N LYS A 434 -4.86 6.17 -29.70
CA LYS A 434 -5.33 4.97 -30.41
C LYS A 434 -4.73 3.68 -29.85
N LYS A 435 -3.69 3.78 -29.04
CA LYS A 435 -2.98 2.67 -28.43
C LYS A 435 -3.29 2.54 -26.92
N ILE A 436 -4.15 3.39 -26.37
CA ILE A 436 -4.58 3.33 -24.96
C ILE A 436 -5.74 2.35 -24.85
N TYR A 437 -5.60 1.39 -23.94
CA TYR A 437 -6.70 0.49 -23.55
C TYR A 437 -7.54 1.05 -22.41
N GLY A 438 -6.94 1.82 -21.49
CA GLY A 438 -7.66 2.46 -20.42
C GLY A 438 -6.77 3.24 -19.45
N LYS A 439 -7.43 3.97 -18.56
CA LYS A 439 -6.80 4.75 -17.50
C LYS A 439 -7.36 4.32 -16.15
N VAL A 440 -6.52 4.31 -15.13
CA VAL A 440 -6.90 3.95 -13.77
C VAL A 440 -6.48 5.04 -12.82
N ASP A 441 -7.47 5.58 -12.13
CA ASP A 441 -7.29 6.54 -11.05
C ASP A 441 -7.02 5.79 -9.74
N ASN A 442 -5.85 6.00 -9.16
CA ASN A 442 -5.44 5.40 -7.89
C ASN A 442 -5.37 6.45 -6.75
N ARG A 443 -6.06 7.59 -6.86
CA ARG A 443 -6.07 8.61 -5.81
C ARG A 443 -6.44 8.02 -4.46
N ARG A 444 -5.75 8.47 -3.40
CA ARG A 444 -5.88 8.00 -2.01
C ARG A 444 -5.66 6.50 -1.80
N ALA A 445 -5.02 5.86 -2.78
CA ALA A 445 -4.69 4.45 -2.69
C ALA A 445 -3.58 4.18 -1.66
N HIS A 446 -2.66 5.14 -1.49
CA HIS A 446 -1.45 4.97 -0.69
C HIS A 446 -1.31 6.09 0.34
N PRO A 447 -1.54 5.81 1.63
CA PRO A 447 -1.13 6.71 2.70
C PRO A 447 0.37 7.01 2.63
N SER A 448 0.75 8.25 2.90
CA SER A 448 2.16 8.66 2.89
C SER A 448 2.96 7.88 3.93
N LEU A 449 4.15 7.40 3.55
CA LEU A 449 5.07 6.76 4.47
C LEU A 449 5.77 7.81 5.33
N SER A 450 5.06 8.37 6.28
CA SER A 450 5.52 9.43 7.17
C SER A 450 5.47 9.00 8.63
N LEU A 451 6.33 9.61 9.46
CA LEU A 451 6.28 9.39 10.92
C LEU A 451 4.88 9.69 11.50
N ARG A 452 4.17 10.67 10.92
CA ARG A 452 2.79 11.00 11.30
C ARG A 452 1.86 9.81 11.11
N ASN A 453 1.82 9.22 9.91
CA ASN A 453 0.96 8.08 9.62
C ASN A 453 1.36 6.84 10.43
N GLN A 454 2.66 6.60 10.62
CA GLN A 454 3.16 5.54 11.49
C GLN A 454 2.69 5.74 12.94
N THR A 455 2.73 6.97 13.45
CA THR A 455 2.21 7.29 14.79
C THR A 455 0.70 7.07 14.87
N ILE A 456 -0.07 7.50 13.87
CA ILE A 456 -1.52 7.26 13.80
C ILE A 456 -1.80 5.76 13.85
N SER A 457 -1.05 4.93 13.12
CA SER A 457 -1.24 3.48 13.16
C SER A 457 -1.03 2.87 14.56
N LEU A 458 -0.02 3.36 15.31
CA LEU A 458 0.20 2.94 16.70
C LEU A 458 -0.93 3.37 17.65
N LEU A 459 -1.52 4.53 17.39
CA LEU A 459 -2.59 5.09 18.23
C LEU A 459 -3.96 4.48 17.90
N THR A 460 -4.11 3.81 16.77
CA THR A 460 -5.35 3.16 16.34
C THR A 460 -5.86 2.18 17.40
N ARG A 461 -4.95 1.51 18.14
CA ARG A 461 -5.31 0.63 19.26
C ARG A 461 -6.14 1.30 20.35
N LEU A 462 -6.03 2.63 20.53
CA LEU A 462 -6.75 3.38 21.57
C LEU A 462 -8.21 3.67 21.19
N VAL A 463 -8.55 3.54 19.91
CA VAL A 463 -9.89 3.84 19.38
C VAL A 463 -10.62 2.62 18.83
N GLN A 464 -9.95 1.47 18.72
CA GLN A 464 -10.59 0.23 18.28
C GLN A 464 -11.71 -0.19 19.22
N GLY A 465 -12.88 -0.50 18.66
CA GLY A 465 -14.07 -0.90 19.42
C GLY A 465 -14.85 0.26 20.03
N GLU A 466 -14.48 1.52 19.79
CA GLU A 466 -15.25 2.68 20.23
C GLU A 466 -16.65 2.65 19.62
N ASN A 467 -17.69 2.56 20.45
CA ASN A 467 -19.09 2.47 20.00
C ASN A 467 -19.34 1.39 18.92
N GLY A 468 -18.60 0.28 18.96
CA GLY A 468 -18.74 -0.82 17.99
C GLY A 468 -18.09 -0.56 16.65
N MET A 469 -17.28 0.49 16.53
CA MET A 469 -16.49 0.82 15.33
C MET A 469 -15.09 0.19 15.40
N TYR A 470 -14.64 -0.31 14.27
CA TYR A 470 -13.30 -0.87 14.09
C TYR A 470 -12.69 -0.34 12.80
N PHE A 471 -11.35 -0.24 12.75
CA PHE A 471 -10.63 0.37 11.64
C PHE A 471 -9.51 -0.56 11.18
N CYS A 472 -9.46 -0.85 9.89
CA CYS A 472 -8.41 -1.64 9.26
C CYS A 472 -8.01 -1.06 7.90
N ALA A 473 -7.17 -1.77 7.15
CA ALA A 473 -6.60 -1.37 5.87
C ALA A 473 -5.46 -0.34 5.97
N ASN A 474 -4.93 0.09 4.84
CA ASN A 474 -3.71 0.91 4.74
C ASN A 474 -3.75 2.21 5.55
N SER A 475 -4.91 2.82 5.74
CA SER A 475 -5.05 4.08 6.49
C SER A 475 -4.66 3.96 7.96
N VAL A 476 -4.61 2.76 8.50
CA VAL A 476 -4.30 2.48 9.91
C VAL A 476 -3.14 1.49 10.10
N THR A 477 -2.39 1.20 9.03
CA THR A 477 -1.18 0.38 9.09
C THR A 477 0.08 1.24 9.05
N PRO A 478 1.21 0.79 9.63
CA PRO A 478 2.44 1.60 9.70
C PRO A 478 3.15 1.77 8.35
N ALA A 479 2.80 0.96 7.37
CA ALA A 479 3.33 1.02 6.02
C ALA A 479 2.27 0.56 5.01
N ASN A 480 2.49 0.87 3.74
CA ASN A 480 1.67 0.35 2.66
C ASN A 480 2.07 -1.11 2.38
N GLY A 481 1.09 -1.98 2.27
CA GLY A 481 1.35 -3.38 1.95
C GLY A 481 0.07 -4.20 1.92
N HIS A 482 -0.01 -5.06 0.92
CA HIS A 482 -1.16 -5.93 0.73
C HIS A 482 -1.36 -6.86 1.94
N ASP A 483 -0.26 -7.45 2.44
CA ASP A 483 -0.25 -8.31 3.62
C ASP A 483 -0.57 -7.55 4.91
N LEU A 484 -0.02 -6.33 5.09
CA LEU A 484 -0.33 -5.50 6.26
C LEU A 484 -1.82 -5.14 6.33
N SER A 485 -2.41 -4.80 5.18
CA SER A 485 -3.84 -4.54 5.11
C SER A 485 -4.66 -5.78 5.42
N LEU A 486 -4.27 -6.95 4.90
CA LEU A 486 -4.91 -8.24 5.17
C LEU A 486 -4.92 -8.55 6.68
N ILE A 487 -3.75 -8.53 7.32
CA ILE A 487 -3.65 -8.86 8.75
C ILE A 487 -4.31 -7.83 9.64
N SER A 488 -4.41 -6.56 9.21
CA SER A 488 -5.20 -5.56 9.93
C SER A 488 -6.68 -5.94 9.96
N GLY A 489 -7.20 -6.50 8.86
CA GLY A 489 -8.54 -7.07 8.79
C GLY A 489 -8.73 -8.25 9.75
N PHE A 490 -7.81 -9.21 9.75
CA PHE A 490 -7.82 -10.35 10.68
C PHE A 490 -7.80 -9.88 12.15
N ALA A 491 -6.97 -8.87 12.44
CA ALA A 491 -6.82 -8.37 13.81
C ALA A 491 -8.10 -7.69 14.34
N VAL A 492 -8.80 -6.90 13.51
CA VAL A 492 -10.08 -6.31 13.94
C VAL A 492 -11.18 -7.36 14.00
N ALA A 493 -11.19 -8.35 13.11
CA ALA A 493 -12.12 -9.47 13.21
C ALA A 493 -11.94 -10.25 14.53
N GLN A 494 -10.68 -10.43 14.97
CA GLN A 494 -10.38 -11.06 16.25
C GLN A 494 -10.87 -10.22 17.45
N LEU A 495 -10.80 -8.89 17.39
CA LEU A 495 -11.39 -8.03 18.41
C LEU A 495 -12.92 -8.17 18.49
N ILE A 496 -13.57 -8.48 17.38
CA ILE A 496 -15.02 -8.72 17.32
C ILE A 496 -15.38 -10.10 17.86
N GLY A 497 -14.44 -11.07 17.83
CA GLY A 497 -14.65 -12.42 18.37
C GLY A 497 -14.32 -13.54 17.38
N ALA A 498 -13.74 -13.21 16.21
CA ALA A 498 -13.23 -14.22 15.31
C ALA A 498 -11.91 -14.83 15.79
N GLU A 499 -11.55 -15.96 15.25
CA GLU A 499 -10.22 -16.56 15.41
C GLU A 499 -9.27 -16.10 14.33
N TYR A 500 -7.96 -16.15 14.60
CA TYR A 500 -6.95 -15.93 13.57
C TYR A 500 -6.94 -17.13 12.62
N PRO A 501 -7.02 -16.91 11.28
CA PRO A 501 -7.28 -18.01 10.34
C PRO A 501 -6.13 -19.02 10.19
N PHE A 502 -4.87 -18.64 10.42
CA PHE A 502 -3.65 -19.39 10.09
C PHE A 502 -2.83 -19.73 11.34
N SER A 503 -3.47 -20.28 12.36
CA SER A 503 -2.82 -20.61 13.65
C SER A 503 -1.79 -21.74 13.55
N ASP A 504 -1.83 -22.51 12.49
CA ASP A 504 -0.93 -23.61 12.15
C ASP A 504 0.37 -23.15 11.45
N ASP A 505 0.39 -21.95 10.85
CA ASP A 505 1.60 -21.35 10.28
C ASP A 505 2.29 -20.45 11.31
N LEU A 506 3.37 -20.95 11.91
CA LEU A 506 4.08 -20.25 12.98
C LEU A 506 4.73 -18.93 12.52
N ASP A 507 5.16 -18.82 11.27
CA ASP A 507 5.77 -17.61 10.74
C ASP A 507 4.72 -16.54 10.44
N ALA A 508 3.61 -16.92 9.81
CA ALA A 508 2.48 -16.03 9.59
C ALA A 508 1.86 -15.56 10.94
N LEU A 509 1.68 -16.49 11.89
CA LEU A 509 1.20 -16.19 13.24
C LEU A 509 2.14 -15.24 14.00
N ARG A 510 3.46 -15.41 13.87
CA ARG A 510 4.46 -14.53 14.48
C ARG A 510 4.30 -13.10 13.97
N ASP A 511 4.20 -12.91 12.66
CA ASP A 511 4.05 -11.60 12.03
C ASP A 511 2.71 -10.95 12.39
N PHE A 512 1.63 -11.73 12.38
CA PHE A 512 0.31 -11.30 12.86
C PHE A 512 0.36 -10.83 14.33
N ASN A 513 0.99 -11.61 15.23
CA ASN A 513 1.08 -11.27 16.63
C ASN A 513 1.95 -10.03 16.88
N ARG A 514 2.98 -9.78 16.07
CA ARG A 514 3.77 -8.55 16.10
C ARG A 514 2.94 -7.34 15.75
N PHE A 515 2.24 -7.41 14.62
CA PHE A 515 1.33 -6.36 14.19
C PHE A 515 0.24 -6.08 15.23
N LYS A 516 -0.41 -7.13 15.72
CA LYS A 516 -1.49 -7.02 16.71
C LYS A 516 -1.04 -6.32 17.99
N ARG A 517 0.10 -6.71 18.55
CA ARG A 517 0.67 -6.06 19.74
C ARG A 517 0.97 -4.59 19.53
N MET A 518 1.34 -4.21 18.32
CA MET A 518 1.73 -2.84 18.00
C MET A 518 0.52 -1.93 17.73
N CYS A 519 -0.40 -2.36 16.89
CA CYS A 519 -1.46 -1.50 16.34
C CYS A 519 -2.87 -1.77 16.89
N ILE A 520 -3.08 -2.89 17.60
CA ILE A 520 -4.42 -3.34 17.96
C ILE A 520 -4.60 -3.49 19.49
N ASN A 521 -3.64 -4.08 20.18
CA ASN A 521 -3.65 -4.28 21.63
C ASN A 521 -2.86 -3.18 22.33
#